data_929fa32d4663c88db519126e2d5a4f19
#
_entry.id   929fa32d4663c88db519126e2d5a4f19
#
_cell.length_a   1.000
_cell.length_b   1.000
_cell.length_c   1.000
_cell.angle_alpha   90.00
_cell.angle_beta   90.00
_cell.angle_gamma   90.00
#
_symmetry.space_group_name_H-M   'P 1'
#
loop_
_entity.id
_entity.type
_entity.pdbx_description
1 polymer ?
#
loop_
_entity_poly.entity_id
_entity_poly.type
_entity_poly.pdbx_seq_one_letter_code
_entity_poly.pdbx_strand_id
1 'polypeptide(L)'
;ADIIFGNISPELVKQNDHLEWMQLNSAGSDQYCKPGVIGPDTILTCATGAYGLSVSEHMVSMSMMLCRKMDLYMKNQINHDWKEEGSVTSIWNSTTLVAGLGDIGSEYAKRMKALGSHVIGIRRNVADKPDFIDELYTMDQLDEVLPKVDFAVFILPSTPATHHIMDE
;
A
#
# COMPACT_ATOMS: atom_id res chain seq x y z
N ALA A 1 -22.28 6.06 -23.75
CA ALA A 1 -21.62 4.77 -23.88
C ALA A 1 -22.18 3.83 -22.81
N ASP A 2 -22.42 2.59 -23.15
CA ASP A 2 -22.99 1.58 -22.24
C ASP A 2 -21.88 0.94 -21.39
N ILE A 3 -20.65 0.88 -21.94
CA ILE A 3 -19.49 0.31 -21.26
C ILE A 3 -18.31 1.29 -21.33
N ILE A 4 -17.61 1.45 -20.21
CA ILE A 4 -16.38 2.23 -20.12
C ILE A 4 -15.27 1.34 -19.54
N PHE A 5 -14.12 1.30 -20.21
CA PHE A 5 -12.92 0.66 -19.71
C PHE A 5 -11.82 1.71 -19.52
N GLY A 6 -11.43 1.95 -18.29
CA GLY A 6 -10.42 2.95 -17.91
C GLY A 6 -10.93 3.99 -16.93
N ASN A 7 -10.00 4.82 -16.45
CA ASN A 7 -10.28 5.89 -15.50
C ASN A 7 -10.50 7.21 -16.26
N ILE A 8 -11.75 7.57 -16.47
CA ILE A 8 -12.13 8.87 -17.02
C ILE A 8 -12.59 9.81 -15.91
N SER A 9 -12.62 11.11 -16.18
CA SER A 9 -13.06 12.09 -15.19
C SER A 9 -14.48 11.78 -14.67
N PRO A 10 -14.70 11.77 -13.34
CA PRO A 10 -16.04 11.60 -12.75
C PRO A 10 -17.08 12.56 -13.33
N GLU A 11 -16.68 13.78 -13.72
CA GLU A 11 -17.57 14.77 -14.32
C GLU A 11 -18.10 14.35 -15.69
N LEU A 12 -17.33 13.57 -16.45
CA LEU A 12 -17.79 12.97 -17.70
C LEU A 12 -18.67 11.76 -17.47
N VAL A 13 -18.36 10.97 -16.43
CA VAL A 13 -19.17 9.81 -16.05
C VAL A 13 -20.58 10.24 -15.65
N LYS A 14 -20.71 11.30 -14.85
CA LYS A 14 -22.02 11.87 -14.44
C LYS A 14 -22.93 12.28 -15.59
N GLN A 15 -22.37 12.57 -16.74
CA GLN A 15 -23.14 12.99 -17.93
C GLN A 15 -23.69 11.78 -18.74
N ASN A 16 -23.33 10.57 -18.33
CA ASN A 16 -23.74 9.34 -19.05
C ASN A 16 -24.81 8.59 -18.25
N ASP A 17 -26.03 8.83 -18.57
CA ASP A 17 -27.23 8.24 -17.97
C ASP A 17 -27.54 6.82 -18.48
N HIS A 18 -26.78 6.32 -19.46
CA HIS A 18 -26.92 4.99 -20.06
C HIS A 18 -25.78 4.03 -19.70
N LEU A 19 -24.93 4.38 -18.73
CA LEU A 19 -23.78 3.57 -18.37
C LEU A 19 -24.22 2.30 -17.62
N GLU A 20 -23.97 1.15 -18.19
CA GLU A 20 -24.28 -0.16 -17.61
C GLU A 20 -23.07 -0.71 -16.81
N TRP A 21 -21.85 -0.54 -17.34
CA TRP A 21 -20.65 -1.08 -16.70
C TRP A 21 -19.44 -0.16 -16.87
N MET A 22 -18.71 0.03 -15.77
CA MET A 22 -17.42 0.70 -15.78
C MET A 22 -16.35 -0.17 -15.10
N GLN A 23 -15.29 -0.50 -15.85
CA GLN A 23 -14.10 -1.17 -15.35
C GLN A 23 -12.98 -0.16 -15.14
N LEU A 24 -12.50 0.00 -13.93
CA LEU A 24 -11.37 0.87 -13.61
C LEU A 24 -10.03 0.17 -13.84
N ASN A 25 -9.02 0.93 -14.27
CA ASN A 25 -7.62 0.50 -14.30
C ASN A 25 -6.96 0.57 -12.92
N SER A 26 -7.55 1.27 -11.95
CA SER A 26 -7.06 1.39 -10.58
C SER A 26 -7.76 0.42 -9.64
N ALA A 27 -7.11 0.12 -8.51
CA ALA A 27 -7.76 -0.57 -7.39
C ALA A 27 -8.67 0.39 -6.60
N GLY A 28 -8.30 1.68 -6.49
CA GLY A 28 -9.10 2.72 -5.83
C GLY A 28 -10.29 3.13 -6.68
N SER A 29 -11.47 3.19 -6.08
CA SER A 29 -12.75 3.52 -6.72
C SER A 29 -13.51 4.66 -6.04
N ASP A 30 -12.98 5.22 -4.97
CA ASP A 30 -13.61 6.20 -4.07
C ASP A 30 -14.20 7.42 -4.79
N GLN A 31 -13.52 7.94 -5.82
CA GLN A 31 -14.02 9.08 -6.60
C GLN A 31 -15.29 8.76 -7.41
N TYR A 32 -15.49 7.52 -7.81
CA TYR A 32 -16.67 7.06 -8.57
C TYR A 32 -17.82 6.61 -7.66
N CYS A 33 -17.51 6.24 -6.42
CA CYS A 33 -18.51 5.85 -5.42
C CYS A 33 -19.19 7.04 -4.74
N LYS A 34 -18.82 8.28 -5.11
CA LYS A 34 -19.51 9.48 -4.59
C LYS A 34 -20.95 9.56 -5.13
N PRO A 35 -21.89 10.08 -4.33
CA PRO A 35 -23.29 10.23 -4.77
C PRO A 35 -23.41 10.96 -6.11
N GLY A 36 -24.17 10.40 -7.04
CA GLY A 36 -24.47 11.00 -8.34
C GLY A 36 -23.33 10.96 -9.35
N VAL A 37 -22.26 10.17 -9.14
CA VAL A 37 -21.21 9.96 -10.13
C VAL A 37 -21.58 8.84 -11.09
N ILE A 38 -22.02 7.70 -10.57
CA ILE A 38 -22.55 6.59 -11.38
C ILE A 38 -24.02 6.37 -11.07
N GLY A 39 -24.75 5.84 -12.03
CA GLY A 39 -26.16 5.49 -11.87
C GLY A 39 -26.34 4.33 -10.86
N PRO A 40 -27.55 4.22 -10.24
CA PRO A 40 -27.83 3.18 -9.25
C PRO A 40 -27.74 1.76 -9.82
N ASP A 41 -27.96 1.58 -11.12
CA ASP A 41 -27.90 0.29 -11.80
C ASP A 41 -26.56 0.04 -12.51
N THR A 42 -25.63 1.00 -12.46
CA THR A 42 -24.31 0.88 -13.08
C THR A 42 -23.42 -0.07 -12.28
N ILE A 43 -22.87 -1.09 -12.92
CA ILE A 43 -21.87 -1.97 -12.32
C ILE A 43 -20.50 -1.30 -12.36
N LEU A 44 -19.89 -1.08 -11.19
CA LEU A 44 -18.51 -0.59 -11.07
C LEU A 44 -17.59 -1.72 -10.63
N THR A 45 -16.55 -1.96 -11.42
CA THR A 45 -15.49 -2.92 -11.10
C THR A 45 -14.12 -2.24 -11.13
N CYS A 46 -13.16 -2.76 -10.37
CA CYS A 46 -11.83 -2.18 -10.24
C CYS A 46 -10.73 -3.25 -10.40
N ALA A 47 -9.49 -2.81 -10.59
CA ALA A 47 -8.34 -3.68 -10.81
C ALA A 47 -7.67 -4.16 -9.51
N THR A 48 -8.48 -4.48 -8.48
CA THR A 48 -7.95 -5.09 -7.24
C THR A 48 -7.33 -6.45 -7.57
N GLY A 49 -6.11 -6.70 -7.07
CA GLY A 49 -5.34 -7.92 -7.35
C GLY A 49 -4.34 -7.79 -8.51
N ALA A 50 -4.39 -6.69 -9.28
CA ALA A 50 -3.50 -6.51 -10.43
C ALA A 50 -2.12 -5.91 -10.09
N TYR A 51 -1.98 -5.27 -8.93
CA TYR A 51 -0.81 -4.46 -8.59
C TYR A 51 0.06 -5.02 -7.47
N GLY A 52 -0.37 -6.10 -6.81
CA GLY A 52 0.31 -6.66 -5.64
C GLY A 52 1.78 -6.93 -5.90
N LEU A 53 2.13 -7.58 -7.01
CA LEU A 53 3.50 -7.89 -7.37
C LEU A 53 4.34 -6.62 -7.59
N SER A 54 3.98 -5.79 -8.56
CA SER A 54 4.80 -4.66 -8.99
C SER A 54 4.97 -3.59 -7.91
N VAL A 55 3.88 -3.26 -7.19
CA VAL A 55 3.94 -2.26 -6.11
C VAL A 55 4.74 -2.78 -4.93
N SER A 56 4.55 -4.04 -4.53
CA SER A 56 5.33 -4.60 -3.41
C SER A 56 6.83 -4.71 -3.71
N GLU A 57 7.22 -5.01 -4.94
CA GLU A 57 8.63 -4.99 -5.36
C GLU A 57 9.21 -3.57 -5.29
N HIS A 58 8.46 -2.57 -5.73
CA HIS A 58 8.86 -1.17 -5.59
C HIS A 58 9.03 -0.79 -4.12
N MET A 59 8.11 -1.16 -3.25
CA MET A 59 8.18 -0.90 -1.80
C MET A 59 9.42 -1.56 -1.17
N VAL A 60 9.73 -2.81 -1.51
CA VAL A 60 10.95 -3.49 -1.04
C VAL A 60 12.20 -2.76 -1.53
N SER A 61 12.23 -2.33 -2.79
CA SER A 61 13.34 -1.56 -3.36
C SER A 61 13.57 -0.26 -2.58
N MET A 62 12.49 0.47 -2.25
CA MET A 62 12.57 1.69 -1.43
C MET A 62 13.05 1.39 -0.01
N SER A 63 12.57 0.32 0.62
CA SER A 63 13.04 -0.10 1.95
C SER A 63 14.53 -0.42 1.96
N MET A 64 15.01 -1.16 0.97
CA MET A 64 16.45 -1.45 0.80
C MET A 64 17.26 -0.18 0.54
N MET A 65 16.76 0.71 -0.30
CA MET A 65 17.40 2.00 -0.62
C MET A 65 17.61 2.84 0.64
N LEU A 66 16.60 2.93 1.51
CA LEU A 66 16.67 3.64 2.79
C LEU A 66 17.66 2.97 3.75
N CYS A 67 17.58 1.65 3.93
CA CYS A 67 18.49 0.89 4.77
C CYS A 67 19.96 1.10 4.40
N ARG A 68 20.25 1.15 3.12
CA ARG A 68 21.60 1.21 2.56
C ARG A 68 22.04 2.63 2.21
N LYS A 69 21.21 3.65 2.50
CA LYS A 69 21.48 5.07 2.16
C LYS A 69 21.84 5.29 0.68
N MET A 70 21.20 4.52 -0.19
CA MET A 70 21.51 4.54 -1.62
C MET A 70 21.23 5.89 -2.26
N ASP A 71 20.26 6.65 -1.75
CA ASP A 71 19.95 8.01 -2.19
C ASP A 71 21.14 8.97 -1.94
N LEU A 72 21.86 8.81 -0.82
CA LEU A 72 23.05 9.60 -0.49
C LEU A 72 24.25 9.15 -1.33
N TYR A 73 24.46 7.84 -1.45
CA TYR A 73 25.53 7.29 -2.28
C TYR A 73 25.36 7.61 -3.77
N MET A 74 24.14 7.65 -4.28
CA MET A 74 23.86 8.11 -5.65
C MET A 74 24.25 9.59 -5.85
N LYS A 75 23.97 10.46 -4.89
CA LYS A 75 24.44 11.87 -4.93
C LYS A 75 25.95 11.95 -4.92
N ASN A 76 26.63 11.17 -4.08
CA ASN A 76 28.09 11.11 -4.06
C ASN A 76 28.65 10.64 -5.40
N GLN A 77 28.07 9.62 -6.00
CA GLN A 77 28.49 9.12 -7.31
C GLN A 77 28.38 10.19 -8.42
N ILE A 78 27.27 10.93 -8.44
CA ILE A 78 27.08 12.05 -9.39
C ILE A 78 28.17 13.13 -9.21
N ASN A 79 28.56 13.40 -7.98
CA ASN A 79 29.56 14.41 -7.64
C ASN A 79 31.02 13.87 -7.70
N HIS A 80 31.21 12.59 -8.06
CA HIS A 80 32.49 11.88 -8.00
C HIS A 80 33.14 11.88 -6.61
N ASP A 81 32.33 11.90 -5.55
CA ASP A 81 32.75 11.87 -4.16
C ASP A 81 32.87 10.42 -3.65
N TRP A 82 34.04 10.06 -3.13
CA TRP A 82 34.25 8.78 -2.43
C TRP A 82 34.27 9.02 -0.93
N LYS A 83 33.10 8.94 -0.30
CA LYS A 83 32.95 9.15 1.14
C LYS A 83 31.89 8.22 1.76
N GLU A 84 32.02 7.98 3.06
CA GLU A 84 31.05 7.24 3.85
C GLU A 84 29.86 8.14 4.26
N GLU A 85 28.65 7.57 4.22
CA GLU A 85 27.43 8.21 4.69
C GLU A 85 26.99 7.70 6.09
N GLY A 86 27.92 7.16 6.85
CA GLY A 86 27.72 6.64 8.20
C GLY A 86 27.06 5.26 8.23
N SER A 87 26.62 4.84 9.42
CA SER A 87 26.06 3.50 9.64
C SER A 87 24.82 3.24 8.80
N VAL A 88 24.70 2.02 8.32
CA VAL A 88 23.56 1.50 7.57
C VAL A 88 22.78 0.48 8.42
N THR A 89 21.51 0.26 8.07
CA THR A 89 20.65 -0.74 8.69
C THR A 89 20.37 -1.90 7.76
N SER A 90 19.67 -2.91 8.24
CA SER A 90 19.31 -4.09 7.46
C SER A 90 17.86 -4.47 7.69
N ILE A 91 17.23 -5.08 6.69
CA ILE A 91 15.90 -5.72 6.85
C ILE A 91 16.04 -7.00 7.68
N TRP A 92 17.16 -7.68 7.59
CA TRP A 92 17.46 -8.86 8.43
C TRP A 92 17.42 -8.48 9.93
N ASN A 93 16.66 -9.27 10.71
CA ASN A 93 16.40 -9.02 12.13
C ASN A 93 15.70 -7.69 12.46
N SER A 94 15.09 -7.03 11.49
CA SER A 94 14.22 -5.89 11.72
C SER A 94 12.79 -6.33 12.05
N THR A 95 11.98 -5.40 12.51
CA THR A 95 10.54 -5.58 12.69
C THR A 95 9.78 -4.69 11.70
N THR A 96 8.90 -5.28 10.91
CA THR A 96 8.10 -4.58 9.90
C THR A 96 6.62 -4.64 10.24
N LEU A 97 5.99 -3.48 10.36
CA LEU A 97 4.54 -3.33 10.45
C LEU A 97 3.93 -3.17 9.05
N VAL A 98 2.92 -3.96 8.74
CA VAL A 98 2.11 -3.83 7.52
C VAL A 98 0.65 -3.58 7.91
N ALA A 99 0.24 -2.32 7.88
CA ALA A 99 -1.13 -1.91 8.12
C ALA A 99 -1.93 -2.02 6.82
N GLY A 100 -2.78 -3.04 6.75
CA GLY A 100 -3.55 -3.42 5.56
C GLY A 100 -2.96 -4.61 4.82
N LEU A 101 -3.50 -5.80 5.09
CA LEU A 101 -3.11 -7.07 4.46
C LEU A 101 -4.03 -7.41 3.28
N GLY A 102 -4.23 -6.46 2.37
CA GLY A 102 -4.83 -6.67 1.07
C GLY A 102 -3.83 -7.26 0.07
N ASP A 103 -4.10 -7.12 -1.24
CA ASP A 103 -3.24 -7.62 -2.32
C ASP A 103 -1.79 -7.13 -2.17
N ILE A 104 -1.57 -5.82 -2.18
CA ILE A 104 -0.24 -5.21 -2.09
C ILE A 104 0.43 -5.51 -0.74
N GLY A 105 -0.30 -5.32 0.37
CA GLY A 105 0.26 -5.50 1.71
C GLY A 105 0.67 -6.93 2.00
N SER A 106 -0.10 -7.91 1.54
CA SER A 106 0.26 -9.32 1.67
C SER A 106 1.51 -9.67 0.86
N GLU A 107 1.61 -9.16 -0.36
CA GLU A 107 2.79 -9.38 -1.21
C GLU A 107 4.06 -8.70 -0.63
N TYR A 108 3.92 -7.50 -0.06
CA TYR A 108 5.03 -6.84 0.63
C TYR A 108 5.45 -7.62 1.89
N ALA A 109 4.48 -8.03 2.72
CA ALA A 109 4.72 -8.79 3.94
C ALA A 109 5.49 -10.11 3.68
N LYS A 110 5.08 -10.86 2.65
CA LYS A 110 5.79 -12.09 2.22
C LYS A 110 7.26 -11.83 1.89
N ARG A 111 7.55 -10.74 1.18
CA ARG A 111 8.91 -10.37 0.79
C ARG A 111 9.75 -9.93 1.98
N MET A 112 9.19 -9.12 2.88
CA MET A 112 9.89 -8.70 4.10
C MET A 112 10.17 -9.90 5.01
N LYS A 113 9.23 -10.84 5.11
CA LYS A 113 9.44 -12.11 5.83
C LYS A 113 10.56 -12.93 5.21
N ALA A 114 10.59 -13.07 3.89
CA ALA A 114 11.65 -13.78 3.17
C ALA A 114 13.03 -13.12 3.33
N LEU A 115 13.08 -11.81 3.54
CA LEU A 115 14.30 -11.04 3.84
C LEU A 115 14.72 -11.11 5.30
N GLY A 116 14.01 -11.86 6.13
CA GLY A 116 14.34 -12.10 7.55
C GLY A 116 13.84 -11.03 8.52
N SER A 117 12.84 -10.25 8.15
CA SER A 117 12.13 -9.35 9.05
C SER A 117 11.10 -10.12 9.89
N HIS A 118 10.90 -9.72 11.13
CA HIS A 118 9.73 -10.08 11.93
C HIS A 118 8.55 -9.23 11.45
N VAL A 119 7.49 -9.86 10.95
CA VAL A 119 6.40 -9.16 10.27
C VAL A 119 5.15 -9.11 11.14
N ILE A 120 4.74 -7.91 11.46
CA ILE A 120 3.52 -7.59 12.19
C ILE A 120 2.47 -7.09 11.18
N GLY A 121 1.30 -7.71 11.19
CA GLY A 121 0.18 -7.31 10.35
C GLY A 121 -0.90 -6.58 11.12
N ILE A 122 -1.54 -5.60 10.50
CA ILE A 122 -2.78 -5.01 11.01
C ILE A 122 -3.89 -5.19 9.98
N ARG A 123 -5.03 -5.75 10.42
CA ARG A 123 -6.26 -5.84 9.62
C ARG A 123 -7.51 -5.88 10.50
N ARG A 124 -8.68 -5.71 9.90
CA ARG A 124 -9.97 -5.68 10.63
C ARG A 124 -10.36 -7.01 11.27
N ASN A 125 -10.03 -8.13 10.63
CA ASN A 125 -10.35 -9.47 11.12
C ASN A 125 -9.06 -10.24 11.39
N VAL A 126 -8.87 -10.67 12.63
CA VAL A 126 -7.66 -11.37 13.11
C VAL A 126 -7.86 -12.89 13.29
N ALA A 127 -9.02 -13.44 12.92
CA ALA A 127 -9.34 -14.85 13.12
C ALA A 127 -8.37 -15.80 12.38
N ASP A 128 -7.94 -15.43 11.17
CA ASP A 128 -7.06 -16.25 10.34
C ASP A 128 -5.74 -15.52 10.08
N LYS A 129 -4.72 -15.80 10.89
CA LYS A 129 -3.40 -15.22 10.70
C LYS A 129 -2.67 -15.95 9.56
N PRO A 130 -2.24 -15.24 8.50
CA PRO A 130 -1.45 -15.85 7.43
C PRO A 130 -0.07 -16.32 7.91
N ASP A 131 0.48 -17.38 7.32
CA ASP A 131 1.77 -17.97 7.72
C ASP A 131 2.97 -17.02 7.57
N PHE A 132 2.87 -16.03 6.69
CA PHE A 132 3.91 -15.00 6.49
C PHE A 132 3.83 -13.84 7.47
N ILE A 133 2.87 -13.85 8.40
CA ILE A 133 2.71 -12.87 9.48
C ILE A 133 3.09 -13.51 10.80
N ASP A 134 4.00 -12.89 11.57
CA ASP A 134 4.40 -13.38 12.89
C ASP A 134 3.37 -12.99 13.95
N GLU A 135 2.95 -11.74 13.95
CA GLU A 135 1.94 -11.21 14.87
C GLU A 135 0.85 -10.48 14.10
N LEU A 136 -0.39 -10.60 14.56
CA LEU A 136 -1.54 -9.99 13.90
C LEU A 136 -2.37 -9.21 14.91
N TYR A 137 -2.63 -7.94 14.59
CA TYR A 137 -3.34 -6.98 15.42
C TYR A 137 -4.50 -6.32 14.68
N THR A 138 -5.35 -5.64 15.43
CA THR A 138 -6.40 -4.75 14.93
C THR A 138 -5.92 -3.30 14.95
N MET A 139 -6.65 -2.40 14.29
CA MET A 139 -6.23 -1.01 14.12
C MET A 139 -6.19 -0.23 15.45
N ASP A 140 -7.02 -0.58 16.41
CA ASP A 140 -7.04 0.00 17.76
C ASP A 140 -5.78 -0.27 18.59
N GLN A 141 -4.96 -1.23 18.16
CA GLN A 141 -3.68 -1.58 18.78
C GLN A 141 -2.48 -0.93 18.08
N LEU A 142 -2.69 -0.07 17.08
CA LEU A 142 -1.63 0.56 16.30
C LEU A 142 -0.60 1.29 17.18
N ASP A 143 -1.06 2.09 18.14
CA ASP A 143 -0.19 2.87 19.02
C ASP A 143 0.68 2.01 19.94
N GLU A 144 0.24 0.79 20.24
CA GLU A 144 1.03 -0.17 21.03
C GLU A 144 2.13 -0.83 20.20
N VAL A 145 1.93 -0.93 18.89
CA VAL A 145 2.82 -1.63 17.96
C VAL A 145 3.86 -0.69 17.35
N LEU A 146 3.47 0.53 16.99
CA LEU A 146 4.34 1.50 16.31
C LEU A 146 5.72 1.72 16.98
N PRO A 147 5.82 1.83 18.32
CA PRO A 147 7.13 2.00 18.97
C PRO A 147 8.08 0.80 18.87
N LYS A 148 7.59 -0.34 18.41
CA LYS A 148 8.33 -1.62 18.37
C LYS A 148 8.89 -1.95 16.98
N VAL A 149 8.62 -1.11 15.98
CA VAL A 149 8.92 -1.44 14.59
C VAL A 149 9.99 -0.54 13.98
N ASP A 150 10.79 -1.12 13.10
CA ASP A 150 11.80 -0.41 12.31
C ASP A 150 11.23 0.14 11.00
N PHE A 151 10.22 -0.55 10.46
CA PHE A 151 9.50 -0.18 9.23
C PHE A 151 8.02 -0.20 9.49
N ALA A 152 7.32 0.86 9.10
CA ALA A 152 5.87 0.91 9.10
C ALA A 152 5.37 1.28 7.69
N VAL A 153 4.49 0.44 7.13
CA VAL A 153 3.86 0.69 5.84
C VAL A 153 2.35 0.66 5.99
N PHE A 154 1.69 1.64 5.38
CA PHE A 154 0.24 1.81 5.43
C PHE A 154 -0.34 1.62 4.04
N ILE A 155 -1.09 0.53 3.85
CA ILE A 155 -1.69 0.14 2.57
C ILE A 155 -3.18 -0.06 2.83
N LEU A 156 -3.82 1.05 3.15
CA LEU A 156 -5.21 1.11 3.56
C LEU A 156 -6.07 1.77 2.48
N PRO A 157 -7.32 1.37 2.32
CA PRO A 157 -8.24 2.12 1.47
C PRO A 157 -8.50 3.51 2.05
N SER A 158 -8.67 4.51 1.19
CA SER A 158 -9.05 5.86 1.59
C SER A 158 -10.51 5.86 2.06
N THR A 159 -10.71 6.01 3.36
CA THR A 159 -12.03 6.05 4.02
C THR A 159 -12.01 7.11 5.11
N PRO A 160 -13.18 7.57 5.60
CA PRO A 160 -13.21 8.47 6.76
C PRO A 160 -12.48 7.91 8.00
N ALA A 161 -12.45 6.60 8.18
CA ALA A 161 -11.80 5.95 9.31
C ALA A 161 -10.27 5.84 9.17
N THR A 162 -9.74 5.97 7.95
CA THR A 162 -8.28 5.91 7.66
C THR A 162 -7.71 7.26 7.26
N HIS A 163 -8.55 8.29 7.21
CA HIS A 163 -8.12 9.66 6.92
C HIS A 163 -7.29 10.19 8.10
N HIS A 164 -6.13 10.76 7.83
CA HIS A 164 -5.17 11.25 8.84
C HIS A 164 -4.75 10.20 9.89
N ILE A 165 -4.69 8.92 9.49
CA ILE A 165 -4.21 7.85 10.40
C ILE A 165 -2.73 7.98 10.75
N MET A 166 -1.98 8.70 9.94
CA MET A 166 -0.62 9.17 10.20
C MET A 166 -0.69 10.68 10.34
N ASP A 167 -0.61 11.16 11.57
CA ASP A 167 -0.47 12.56 11.93
C ASP A 167 0.94 12.85 12.47
N GLU A 168 1.23 14.11 12.79
CA GLU A 168 2.55 14.55 13.32
C GLU A 168 2.93 13.86 14.62
#